data_be4bc55b4e1969548fd41148e3b90f5e
#
_entry.id   be4bc55b4e1969548fd41148e3b90f5e
#
_cell.length_a   1.000
_cell.length_b   1.000
_cell.length_c   1.000
_cell.angle_alpha   90.00
_cell.angle_beta   90.00
_cell.angle_gamma   90.00
#
_symmetry.space_group_name_H-M   'P 1'
#
loop_
_entity.id
_entity.type
_entity.pdbx_description
1 polymer ?
#
loop_
_entity_poly.entity_id
_entity_poly.type
_entity_poly.pdbx_seq_one_letter_code
_entity_poly.pdbx_strand_id
1 'polypeptide(L)'
;TSDMEGQSTINVYFDESTDINIDQVNVQNRVSLAMPQLPEQVQATGVSVEQSNPSILLAYQVGSTEGQFDAAYLNGLIYEQLYYPLGRVPGVANVGVLGGANPAYWLFVNPDKLAANKLTAEDIINAVKSQNSVAIGGLVGGPPATGEQAYTYPILVEDNGNLISTEDFNNLIVGRSPEGNLLLLKDIGEVKYGSNTFTTNAIDVNGNAAMTIAVYQTPDSNALDVSNAVVKVIDNFAAKAPPGVNVEQIYNIGEFIESSVEGVIDALGLAIVLVLLILFLFLQNWRATV
;
A
#
# COMPACT_ATOMS: atom_id res chain seq x y z
N THR A 1 -11.69 -17.03 -4.81
CA THR A 1 -10.43 -16.68 -5.49
C THR A 1 -10.68 -15.53 -6.44
N SER A 2 -9.78 -14.58 -6.46
CA SER A 2 -9.73 -13.49 -7.44
C SER A 2 -8.32 -13.47 -8.02
N ASP A 3 -8.22 -13.55 -9.33
CA ASP A 3 -6.95 -13.50 -10.05
C ASP A 3 -6.91 -12.21 -10.88
N MET A 4 -5.93 -11.38 -10.62
CA MET A 4 -5.61 -10.18 -11.40
C MET A 4 -4.14 -10.25 -11.78
N GLU A 5 -3.77 -9.70 -12.91
CA GLU A 5 -2.42 -9.65 -13.50
C GLU A 5 -1.26 -9.95 -12.53
N GLY A 6 -0.90 -11.24 -12.39
CA GLY A 6 0.20 -11.69 -11.56
C GLY A 6 -0.07 -11.78 -10.05
N GLN A 7 -1.29 -11.52 -9.60
CA GLN A 7 -1.69 -11.66 -8.20
C GLN A 7 -2.92 -12.55 -8.07
N SER A 8 -2.88 -13.54 -7.16
CA SER A 8 -4.02 -14.37 -6.80
C SER A 8 -4.37 -14.16 -5.34
N THR A 9 -5.65 -13.88 -5.07
CA THR A 9 -6.18 -13.69 -3.71
C THR A 9 -7.20 -14.77 -3.41
N ILE A 10 -7.03 -15.46 -2.28
CA ILE A 10 -7.92 -16.51 -1.80
C ILE A 10 -8.52 -16.06 -0.47
N ASN A 11 -9.83 -15.79 -0.47
CA ASN A 11 -10.57 -15.51 0.75
C ASN A 11 -11.10 -16.82 1.33
N VAL A 12 -10.79 -17.09 2.59
CA VAL A 12 -11.28 -18.24 3.36
C VAL A 12 -12.21 -17.71 4.44
N TYR A 13 -13.44 -18.18 4.43
CA TYR A 13 -14.45 -17.80 5.41
C TYR A 13 -14.61 -18.90 6.43
N PHE A 14 -14.62 -18.52 7.70
CA PHE A 14 -14.83 -19.40 8.83
C PHE A 14 -16.17 -19.13 9.49
N ASP A 15 -16.65 -20.08 10.28
CA ASP A 15 -17.85 -19.93 11.09
C ASP A 15 -17.56 -18.98 12.28
N GLU A 16 -18.52 -18.17 12.68
CA GLU A 16 -18.39 -17.21 13.80
C GLU A 16 -18.08 -17.89 15.15
N SER A 17 -18.28 -19.20 15.25
CA SER A 17 -17.99 -20.00 16.46
C SER A 17 -16.51 -20.38 16.60
N THR A 18 -15.67 -20.15 15.58
CA THR A 18 -14.25 -20.52 15.60
C THR A 18 -13.37 -19.38 16.12
N ASP A 19 -12.17 -19.71 16.61
CA ASP A 19 -11.19 -18.72 17.03
C ASP A 19 -10.37 -18.28 15.82
N ILE A 20 -10.50 -17.01 15.44
CA ILE A 20 -9.87 -16.44 14.25
C ILE A 20 -8.34 -16.52 14.26
N ASN A 21 -7.71 -16.49 15.45
CA ASN A 21 -6.27 -16.63 15.59
C ASN A 21 -5.82 -18.05 15.30
N ILE A 22 -6.60 -19.04 15.78
CA ILE A 22 -6.36 -20.45 15.48
C ILE A 22 -6.59 -20.72 14.00
N ASP A 23 -7.62 -20.14 13.41
CA ASP A 23 -7.94 -20.27 11.99
C ASP A 23 -6.84 -19.72 11.11
N GLN A 24 -6.29 -18.54 11.44
CA GLN A 24 -5.13 -17.98 10.75
C GLN A 24 -3.92 -18.90 10.81
N VAL A 25 -3.61 -19.44 11.98
CA VAL A 25 -2.51 -20.40 12.15
C VAL A 25 -2.74 -21.66 11.30
N ASN A 26 -3.97 -22.17 11.28
CA ASN A 26 -4.32 -23.33 10.46
C ASN A 26 -4.13 -23.06 8.97
N VAL A 27 -4.58 -21.90 8.48
CA VAL A 27 -4.38 -21.49 7.07
C VAL A 27 -2.89 -21.34 6.78
N GLN A 28 -2.12 -20.65 7.66
CA GLN A 28 -0.67 -20.48 7.50
C GLN A 28 0.06 -21.81 7.41
N ASN A 29 -0.32 -22.78 8.25
CA ASN A 29 0.26 -24.12 8.20
C ASN A 29 -0.05 -24.84 6.87
N ARG A 30 -1.29 -24.72 6.35
CA ARG A 30 -1.66 -25.30 5.05
C ARG A 30 -0.94 -24.64 3.90
N VAL A 31 -0.80 -23.31 3.91
CA VAL A 31 -0.03 -22.56 2.93
C VAL A 31 1.43 -23.00 2.93
N SER A 32 2.04 -23.16 4.11
CA SER A 32 3.44 -23.61 4.24
C SER A 32 3.66 -25.00 3.64
N LEU A 33 2.69 -25.91 3.80
CA LEU A 33 2.74 -27.24 3.18
C LEU A 33 2.56 -27.21 1.66
N ALA A 34 1.80 -26.24 1.13
CA ALA A 34 1.56 -26.08 -0.30
C ALA A 34 2.70 -25.32 -1.01
N MET A 35 3.48 -24.52 -0.28
CA MET A 35 4.51 -23.64 -0.84
C MET A 35 5.47 -24.33 -1.82
N PRO A 36 6.02 -25.56 -1.55
CA PRO A 36 6.90 -26.24 -2.49
C PRO A 36 6.23 -26.66 -3.81
N GLN A 37 4.90 -26.64 -3.87
CA GLN A 37 4.13 -27.02 -5.07
C GLN A 37 3.73 -25.82 -5.92
N LEU A 38 4.00 -24.59 -5.44
CA LEU A 38 3.68 -23.36 -6.16
C LEU A 38 4.78 -23.02 -7.19
N PRO A 39 4.47 -22.22 -8.21
CA PRO A 39 5.46 -21.72 -9.17
C PRO A 39 6.62 -21.01 -8.46
N GLU A 40 7.81 -21.09 -9.05
CA GLU A 40 9.06 -20.56 -8.50
C GLU A 40 8.97 -19.05 -8.19
N GLN A 41 8.27 -18.31 -9.05
CA GLN A 41 8.03 -16.87 -8.85
C GLN A 41 7.21 -16.60 -7.58
N VAL A 42 6.19 -17.42 -7.28
CA VAL A 42 5.36 -17.30 -6.08
C VAL A 42 6.16 -17.70 -4.84
N GLN A 43 6.99 -18.73 -4.95
CA GLN A 43 7.87 -19.15 -3.85
C GLN A 43 8.87 -18.05 -3.49
N ALA A 44 9.42 -17.35 -4.49
CA ALA A 44 10.36 -16.25 -4.30
C ALA A 44 9.73 -15.00 -3.66
N THR A 45 8.47 -14.70 -4.02
CA THR A 45 7.72 -13.57 -3.48
C THR A 45 7.11 -13.89 -2.11
N GLY A 46 6.73 -15.16 -1.89
CA GLY A 46 6.03 -15.64 -0.71
C GLY A 46 4.51 -15.49 -0.82
N VAL A 47 3.82 -16.03 0.18
CA VAL A 47 2.35 -15.91 0.35
C VAL A 47 2.09 -15.34 1.73
N SER A 48 1.40 -14.21 1.81
CA SER A 48 0.93 -13.62 3.07
C SER A 48 -0.43 -14.21 3.46
N VAL A 49 -0.65 -14.40 4.76
CA VAL A 49 -1.93 -14.81 5.34
C VAL A 49 -2.34 -13.76 6.36
N GLU A 50 -3.41 -13.06 6.07
CA GLU A 50 -3.87 -11.93 6.88
C GLU A 50 -5.33 -12.16 7.30
N GLN A 51 -5.66 -11.73 8.52
CA GLN A 51 -7.05 -11.64 8.95
C GLN A 51 -7.64 -10.37 8.33
N SER A 52 -8.81 -10.46 7.75
CA SER A 52 -9.49 -9.30 7.19
C SER A 52 -11.00 -9.46 7.32
N ASN A 53 -11.67 -8.38 7.68
CA ASN A 53 -13.09 -8.26 7.46
C ASN A 53 -13.28 -7.82 5.99
N PRO A 54 -14.13 -8.49 5.20
CA PRO A 54 -14.36 -8.12 3.80
C PRO A 54 -15.03 -6.76 3.65
N SER A 55 -15.61 -6.22 4.72
CA SER A 55 -16.29 -4.93 4.70
C SER A 55 -15.32 -3.78 4.92
N ILE A 56 -15.38 -2.78 4.06
CA ILE A 56 -14.64 -1.53 4.23
C ILE A 56 -15.22 -0.80 5.44
N LEU A 57 -14.38 -0.45 6.42
CA LEU A 57 -14.78 0.34 7.58
C LEU A 57 -14.96 1.81 7.19
N LEU A 58 -13.98 2.35 6.49
CA LEU A 58 -14.03 3.72 5.95
C LEU A 58 -13.18 3.83 4.69
N ALA A 59 -13.52 4.80 3.86
CA ALA A 59 -12.80 5.12 2.63
C ALA A 59 -12.65 6.64 2.47
N TYR A 60 -11.43 7.06 2.12
CA TYR A 60 -11.08 8.45 1.83
C TYR A 60 -10.46 8.56 0.45
N GLN A 61 -10.80 9.63 -0.25
CA GLN A 61 -10.14 10.01 -1.49
C GLN A 61 -9.05 11.04 -1.20
N VAL A 62 -7.87 10.81 -1.74
CA VAL A 62 -6.76 11.76 -1.75
C VAL A 62 -6.51 12.12 -3.20
N GLY A 63 -6.68 13.37 -3.55
CA GLY A 63 -6.61 13.84 -4.93
C GLY A 63 -5.86 15.17 -5.09
N SER A 64 -5.65 15.55 -6.34
CA SER A 64 -5.10 16.85 -6.71
C SER A 64 -6.23 17.83 -7.04
N THR A 65 -6.29 18.97 -6.36
CA THR A 65 -7.36 19.94 -6.53
C THR A 65 -7.40 20.55 -7.93
N GLU A 66 -6.24 20.81 -8.54
CA GLU A 66 -6.11 21.47 -9.86
C GLU A 66 -5.30 20.63 -10.86
N GLY A 67 -5.13 19.33 -10.58
CA GLY A 67 -4.35 18.44 -11.44
C GLY A 67 -2.84 18.71 -11.44
N GLN A 68 -2.34 19.47 -10.46
CA GLN A 68 -0.92 19.83 -10.33
C GLN A 68 -0.04 18.66 -9.87
N PHE A 69 -0.63 17.62 -9.28
CA PHE A 69 0.07 16.41 -8.85
C PHE A 69 -0.39 15.22 -9.69
N ASP A 70 0.57 14.43 -10.12
CA ASP A 70 0.29 13.19 -10.83
C ASP A 70 0.02 12.01 -9.86
N ALA A 71 -0.44 10.90 -10.42
CA ALA A 71 -0.76 9.70 -9.67
C ALA A 71 0.46 9.13 -8.93
N ALA A 72 1.67 9.24 -9.50
CA ALA A 72 2.88 8.71 -8.88
C ALA A 72 3.28 9.51 -7.63
N TYR A 73 3.16 10.83 -7.70
CA TYR A 73 3.41 11.72 -6.55
C TYR A 73 2.42 11.45 -5.41
N LEU A 74 1.10 11.41 -5.74
CA LEU A 74 0.07 11.13 -4.73
C LEU A 74 0.25 9.75 -4.11
N ASN A 75 0.64 8.75 -4.90
CA ASN A 75 0.92 7.42 -4.39
C ASN A 75 2.09 7.43 -3.39
N GLY A 76 3.20 8.08 -3.74
CA GLY A 76 4.33 8.25 -2.82
C GLY A 76 3.93 8.92 -1.51
N LEU A 77 3.19 10.03 -1.60
CA LEU A 77 2.70 10.79 -0.45
C LEU A 77 1.80 9.92 0.45
N ILE A 78 0.89 9.15 -0.13
CA ILE A 78 -0.01 8.25 0.60
C ILE A 78 0.77 7.16 1.32
N TYR A 79 1.71 6.49 0.63
CA TYR A 79 2.48 5.42 1.26
C TYR A 79 3.38 5.93 2.38
N GLU A 80 4.04 7.07 2.22
CA GLU A 80 4.92 7.63 3.24
C GLU A 80 4.16 8.16 4.45
N GLN A 81 3.04 8.84 4.25
CA GLN A 81 2.40 9.63 5.31
C GLN A 81 1.06 9.07 5.81
N LEU A 82 0.40 8.18 5.08
CA LEU A 82 -0.89 7.59 5.46
C LEU A 82 -0.84 6.08 5.65
N TYR A 83 -0.35 5.34 4.66
CA TYR A 83 -0.43 3.89 4.66
C TYR A 83 0.16 3.25 5.93
N TYR A 84 1.40 3.56 6.24
CA TYR A 84 2.07 3.01 7.41
C TYR A 84 1.50 3.51 8.75
N PRO A 85 1.18 4.80 8.94
CA PRO A 85 0.50 5.25 10.16
C PRO A 85 -0.87 4.63 10.36
N LEU A 86 -1.69 4.49 9.30
CA LEU A 86 -3.00 3.84 9.37
C LEU A 86 -2.91 2.35 9.72
N GLY A 87 -1.96 1.63 9.13
CA GLY A 87 -1.73 0.22 9.45
C GLY A 87 -1.25 -0.04 10.89
N ARG A 88 -0.82 1.00 11.61
CA ARG A 88 -0.43 0.91 13.02
C ARG A 88 -1.55 1.24 13.99
N VAL A 89 -2.70 1.67 13.51
CA VAL A 89 -3.86 1.94 14.36
C VAL A 89 -4.39 0.61 14.91
N PRO A 90 -4.52 0.46 16.24
CA PRO A 90 -5.08 -0.76 16.81
C PRO A 90 -6.48 -1.05 16.28
N GLY A 91 -6.73 -2.27 15.85
CA GLY A 91 -7.99 -2.70 15.25
C GLY A 91 -8.08 -2.51 13.73
N VAL A 92 -7.08 -1.92 13.08
CA VAL A 92 -6.95 -1.95 11.63
C VAL A 92 -6.30 -3.28 11.21
N ALA A 93 -6.97 -4.02 10.33
CA ALA A 93 -6.46 -5.26 9.76
C ALA A 93 -5.64 -5.00 8.49
N ASN A 94 -6.13 -4.15 7.62
CA ASN A 94 -5.49 -3.85 6.35
C ASN A 94 -5.83 -2.44 5.87
N VAL A 95 -4.94 -1.87 5.07
CA VAL A 95 -5.13 -0.59 4.37
C VAL A 95 -4.93 -0.85 2.89
N GLY A 96 -5.99 -0.67 2.10
CA GLY A 96 -5.94 -0.78 0.65
C GLY A 96 -5.80 0.59 -0.01
N VAL A 97 -4.89 0.73 -0.96
CA VAL A 97 -4.79 1.92 -1.82
C VAL A 97 -5.32 1.54 -3.19
N LEU A 98 -6.50 2.06 -3.52
CA LEU A 98 -7.20 1.78 -4.77
C LEU A 98 -6.92 2.90 -5.79
N GLY A 99 -6.61 2.51 -7.02
CA GLY A 99 -6.24 3.45 -8.07
C GLY A 99 -4.83 4.00 -7.95
N GLY A 100 -4.08 3.55 -6.94
CA GLY A 100 -2.67 3.82 -6.79
C GLY A 100 -1.83 2.98 -7.75
N ALA A 101 -0.80 3.58 -8.25
CA ALA A 101 0.16 2.92 -9.10
C ALA A 101 1.56 3.16 -8.55
N ASN A 102 2.27 2.09 -8.23
CA ASN A 102 3.63 2.20 -7.74
C ASN A 102 4.51 2.84 -8.81
N PRO A 103 5.41 3.76 -8.42
CA PRO A 103 6.37 4.33 -9.36
C PRO A 103 7.24 3.24 -9.96
N ALA A 104 7.46 3.31 -11.26
CA ALA A 104 8.27 2.35 -12.01
C ALA A 104 9.01 3.03 -13.16
N TYR A 105 10.10 2.42 -13.58
CA TYR A 105 10.80 2.79 -14.81
C TYR A 105 10.40 1.84 -15.93
N TRP A 106 9.86 2.40 -17.01
CA TRP A 106 9.51 1.68 -18.22
C TRP A 106 10.67 1.71 -19.20
N LEU A 107 11.15 0.54 -19.58
CA LEU A 107 12.20 0.38 -20.57
C LEU A 107 11.55 0.01 -21.91
N PHE A 108 11.43 0.97 -22.80
CA PHE A 108 10.92 0.76 -24.16
C PHE A 108 12.10 0.44 -25.09
N VAL A 109 12.28 -0.84 -25.41
CA VAL A 109 13.36 -1.29 -26.27
C VAL A 109 12.89 -1.45 -27.70
N ASN A 110 13.74 -1.07 -28.67
CA ASN A 110 13.45 -1.22 -30.10
C ASN A 110 13.85 -2.62 -30.56
N PRO A 111 12.90 -3.45 -31.05
CA PRO A 111 13.18 -4.82 -31.49
C PRO A 111 14.21 -4.92 -32.62
N ASP A 112 14.19 -3.98 -33.58
CA ASP A 112 15.13 -3.97 -34.70
C ASP A 112 16.55 -3.69 -34.23
N LYS A 113 16.72 -2.77 -33.29
CA LYS A 113 18.01 -2.48 -32.69
C LYS A 113 18.53 -3.65 -31.83
N LEU A 114 17.64 -4.37 -31.11
CA LEU A 114 18.00 -5.59 -30.40
C LEU A 114 18.52 -6.65 -31.38
N ALA A 115 17.78 -6.92 -32.45
CA ALA A 115 18.15 -7.91 -33.47
C ALA A 115 19.47 -7.55 -34.17
N ALA A 116 19.67 -6.27 -34.52
CA ALA A 116 20.89 -5.79 -35.14
C ALA A 116 22.14 -6.01 -34.26
N ASN A 117 21.97 -5.92 -32.92
CA ASN A 117 23.06 -6.14 -31.96
C ASN A 117 23.07 -7.57 -31.39
N LYS A 118 22.24 -8.49 -31.92
CA LYS A 118 22.11 -9.89 -31.45
C LYS A 118 21.76 -10.00 -29.96
N LEU A 119 20.97 -9.06 -29.45
CA LEU A 119 20.47 -9.05 -28.09
C LEU A 119 19.03 -9.55 -28.05
N THR A 120 18.68 -10.16 -26.94
CA THR A 120 17.31 -10.59 -26.61
C THR A 120 16.73 -9.71 -25.47
N ALA A 121 15.42 -9.77 -25.26
CA ALA A 121 14.79 -9.10 -24.12
C ALA A 121 15.33 -9.65 -22.79
N GLU A 122 15.68 -10.92 -22.75
CA GLU A 122 16.25 -11.56 -21.55
C GLU A 122 17.65 -11.01 -21.21
N ASP A 123 18.45 -10.66 -22.20
CA ASP A 123 19.75 -10.01 -21.96
C ASP A 123 19.57 -8.65 -21.27
N ILE A 124 18.54 -7.89 -21.65
CA ILE A 124 18.22 -6.62 -20.99
C ILE A 124 17.79 -6.85 -19.55
N ILE A 125 16.90 -7.82 -19.30
CA ILE A 125 16.46 -8.18 -17.94
C ILE A 125 17.66 -8.59 -17.08
N ASN A 126 18.56 -9.39 -17.60
CA ASN A 126 19.75 -9.82 -16.89
C ASN A 126 20.74 -8.66 -16.64
N ALA A 127 20.88 -7.74 -17.58
CA ALA A 127 21.68 -6.53 -17.42
C ALA A 127 21.11 -5.65 -16.30
N VAL A 128 19.79 -5.44 -16.25
CA VAL A 128 19.13 -4.70 -15.15
C VAL A 128 19.36 -5.42 -13.84
N LYS A 129 19.08 -6.72 -13.74
CA LYS A 129 19.25 -7.50 -12.50
C LYS A 129 20.68 -7.45 -11.95
N SER A 130 21.67 -7.50 -12.82
CA SER A 130 23.08 -7.52 -12.42
C SER A 130 23.61 -6.15 -11.97
N GLN A 131 23.07 -5.06 -12.53
CA GLN A 131 23.52 -3.69 -12.27
C GLN A 131 22.59 -2.91 -11.33
N ASN A 132 21.38 -3.43 -11.06
CA ASN A 132 20.45 -2.91 -10.06
C ASN A 132 20.44 -3.83 -8.84
N SER A 133 21.55 -3.87 -8.14
CA SER A 133 21.72 -4.70 -6.94
C SER A 133 22.40 -3.92 -5.84
N VAL A 134 21.93 -4.12 -4.61
CA VAL A 134 22.56 -3.48 -3.44
C VAL A 134 23.98 -3.98 -3.29
N ALA A 135 24.94 -3.07 -3.45
CA ALA A 135 26.35 -3.35 -3.21
C ALA A 135 26.74 -2.80 -1.83
N ILE A 136 27.20 -3.70 -0.97
CA ILE A 136 27.71 -3.30 0.34
C ILE A 136 29.19 -2.99 0.16
N GLY A 137 29.59 -1.74 0.43
CA GLY A 137 30.97 -1.34 0.49
C GLY A 137 31.72 -2.14 1.55
N GLY A 138 32.99 -2.39 1.30
CA GLY A 138 33.87 -3.09 2.20
C GLY A 138 34.98 -2.18 2.76
N LEU A 139 35.93 -2.80 3.44
CA LEU A 139 37.14 -2.14 3.92
C LEU A 139 38.37 -2.74 3.21
N VAL A 140 39.16 -1.91 2.61
CA VAL A 140 40.50 -2.32 2.13
C VAL A 140 41.46 -2.19 3.30
N GLY A 141 42.18 -3.28 3.63
CA GLY A 141 43.10 -3.30 4.75
C GLY A 141 42.46 -3.58 6.11
N GLY A 142 41.15 -3.99 6.14
CA GLY A 142 40.49 -4.41 7.37
C GLY A 142 40.89 -5.82 7.84
N PRO A 143 40.58 -6.19 9.11
CA PRO A 143 40.82 -7.53 9.62
C PRO A 143 39.99 -8.61 8.90
N PRO A 144 40.51 -9.86 8.69
CA PRO A 144 41.83 -10.32 9.17
C PRO A 144 42.98 -9.94 8.21
N ALA A 145 43.83 -9.01 8.66
CA ALA A 145 45.01 -8.60 7.90
C ALA A 145 46.23 -9.43 8.29
N THR A 146 46.91 -9.96 7.31
CA THR A 146 48.21 -10.65 7.51
C THR A 146 49.34 -9.67 7.19
N GLY A 147 49.81 -8.93 8.20
CA GLY A 147 50.92 -7.99 8.05
C GLY A 147 50.70 -6.65 8.77
N GLU A 148 51.73 -5.81 8.83
CA GLU A 148 51.64 -4.45 9.35
C GLU A 148 50.91 -3.56 8.33
N GLN A 149 49.60 -3.42 8.48
CA GLN A 149 48.82 -2.48 7.67
C GLN A 149 48.52 -1.22 8.47
N ALA A 150 49.10 -0.12 7.99
CA ALA A 150 49.02 1.16 8.66
C ALA A 150 47.67 1.90 8.44
N TYR A 151 46.87 1.52 7.42
CA TYR A 151 45.68 2.26 7.03
C TYR A 151 44.57 1.35 6.54
N THR A 152 43.33 1.68 6.94
CA THR A 152 42.07 1.04 6.48
C THR A 152 41.27 2.06 5.70
N TYR A 153 40.88 1.71 4.48
CA TYR A 153 40.05 2.58 3.64
C TYR A 153 38.66 1.99 3.43
N PRO A 154 37.58 2.72 3.77
CA PRO A 154 36.26 2.30 3.43
C PRO A 154 36.04 2.42 1.91
N ILE A 155 35.39 1.42 1.32
CA ILE A 155 34.87 1.50 -0.04
C ILE A 155 33.44 2.01 0.08
N LEU A 156 33.19 3.22 -0.41
CA LEU A 156 31.85 3.79 -0.50
C LEU A 156 31.28 3.45 -1.88
N VAL A 157 30.06 2.95 -1.91
CA VAL A 157 29.30 2.70 -3.14
C VAL A 157 28.22 3.78 -3.22
N GLU A 158 28.22 4.55 -4.29
CA GLU A 158 27.22 5.58 -4.53
C GLU A 158 25.86 4.92 -4.73
N ASP A 159 24.81 5.50 -4.13
CA ASP A 159 23.43 5.01 -4.14
C ASP A 159 23.26 3.51 -3.80
N ASN A 160 24.20 2.95 -3.06
CA ASN A 160 24.26 1.53 -2.72
C ASN A 160 24.21 0.59 -3.95
N GLY A 161 24.52 1.10 -5.15
CA GLY A 161 24.49 0.34 -6.40
C GLY A 161 23.11 0.20 -7.03
N ASN A 162 22.10 0.91 -6.51
CA ASN A 162 20.76 0.91 -7.10
C ASN A 162 20.67 1.94 -8.24
N LEU A 163 19.86 1.63 -9.23
CA LEU A 163 19.48 2.56 -10.29
C LEU A 163 18.27 3.38 -9.81
N ILE A 164 18.47 4.68 -9.55
CA ILE A 164 17.45 5.55 -8.94
C ILE A 164 16.93 6.65 -9.85
N SER A 165 17.59 6.87 -10.99
CA SER A 165 17.21 7.91 -11.94
C SER A 165 17.07 7.39 -13.36
N THR A 166 16.32 8.12 -14.18
CA THR A 166 16.22 7.82 -15.63
C THR A 166 17.58 7.82 -16.31
N GLU A 167 18.52 8.64 -15.83
CA GLU A 167 19.88 8.74 -16.36
C GLU A 167 20.70 7.49 -16.05
N ASP A 168 20.58 6.92 -14.85
CA ASP A 168 21.24 5.67 -14.48
C ASP A 168 20.79 4.53 -15.37
N PHE A 169 19.47 4.40 -15.58
CA PHE A 169 18.95 3.40 -16.52
C PHE A 169 19.38 3.64 -17.96
N ASN A 170 19.43 4.88 -18.43
CA ASN A 170 19.91 5.22 -19.77
C ASN A 170 21.37 4.82 -20.00
N ASN A 171 22.20 4.92 -18.97
CA ASN A 171 23.63 4.57 -19.01
C ASN A 171 23.90 3.10 -18.65
N LEU A 172 22.87 2.29 -18.43
CA LEU A 172 22.99 0.86 -18.17
C LEU A 172 23.68 0.15 -19.35
N ILE A 173 24.70 -0.64 -19.04
CA ILE A 173 25.42 -1.43 -20.05
C ILE A 173 24.60 -2.69 -20.35
N VAL A 174 24.07 -2.80 -21.55
CA VAL A 174 23.23 -3.92 -21.98
C VAL A 174 24.00 -4.97 -22.79
N GLY A 175 25.21 -4.65 -23.24
CA GLY A 175 26.03 -5.60 -24.00
C GLY A 175 27.18 -4.93 -24.75
N ARG A 176 27.57 -5.57 -25.85
CA ARG A 176 28.58 -5.05 -26.79
C ARG A 176 28.03 -5.14 -28.21
N SER A 177 28.31 -4.14 -29.00
CA SER A 177 28.01 -4.16 -30.43
C SER A 177 28.87 -5.22 -31.16
N PRO A 178 28.50 -5.64 -32.39
CA PRO A 178 29.31 -6.54 -33.21
C PRO A 178 30.76 -6.04 -33.41
N GLU A 179 30.97 -4.72 -33.33
CA GLU A 179 32.28 -4.08 -33.47
C GLU A 179 33.08 -4.05 -32.14
N GLY A 180 32.47 -4.53 -31.03
CA GLY A 180 33.10 -4.61 -29.72
C GLY A 180 32.90 -3.39 -28.82
N ASN A 181 32.18 -2.35 -29.26
CA ASN A 181 31.86 -1.18 -28.46
C ASN A 181 30.84 -1.49 -27.37
N LEU A 182 30.94 -0.81 -26.23
CA LEU A 182 29.92 -0.90 -25.19
C LEU A 182 28.59 -0.35 -25.70
N LEU A 183 27.53 -1.11 -25.49
CA LEU A 183 26.16 -0.74 -25.87
C LEU A 183 25.38 -0.36 -24.60
N LEU A 184 24.88 0.85 -24.58
CA LEU A 184 24.08 1.38 -23.49
C LEU A 184 22.56 1.24 -23.79
N LEU A 185 21.74 1.24 -22.76
CA LEU A 185 20.28 1.11 -22.92
C LEU A 185 19.71 2.23 -23.81
N LYS A 186 20.20 3.47 -23.68
CA LYS A 186 19.80 4.60 -24.54
C LYS A 186 20.08 4.40 -26.03
N ASP A 187 21.01 3.53 -26.39
CA ASP A 187 21.35 3.26 -27.80
C ASP A 187 20.29 2.35 -28.47
N ILE A 188 19.63 1.51 -27.65
CA ILE A 188 18.65 0.51 -28.11
C ILE A 188 17.21 0.82 -27.71
N GLY A 189 16.99 1.77 -26.82
CA GLY A 189 15.66 2.06 -26.27
C GLY A 189 15.53 3.43 -25.64
N GLU A 190 14.43 3.61 -24.94
CA GLU A 190 14.08 4.82 -24.19
C GLU A 190 13.59 4.40 -22.79
N VAL A 191 13.96 5.18 -21.78
CA VAL A 191 13.51 4.98 -20.40
C VAL A 191 12.53 6.09 -20.03
N LYS A 192 11.36 5.69 -19.51
CA LYS A 192 10.37 6.63 -18.97
C LYS A 192 10.05 6.27 -17.53
N TYR A 193 10.03 7.29 -16.68
CA TYR A 193 9.49 7.18 -15.34
C TYR A 193 7.97 7.30 -15.41
N GLY A 194 7.27 6.46 -14.69
CA GLY A 194 5.80 6.46 -14.65
C GLY A 194 5.26 5.46 -13.62
N SER A 195 4.06 4.99 -13.87
CA SER A 195 3.36 4.02 -13.04
C SER A 195 3.64 2.59 -13.47
N ASN A 196 3.68 1.64 -12.55
CA ASN A 196 3.84 0.21 -12.87
C ASN A 196 2.63 -0.41 -13.58
N THR A 197 1.51 0.31 -13.67
CA THR A 197 0.30 -0.14 -14.39
C THR A 197 -0.18 0.93 -15.35
N PHE A 198 -0.66 0.52 -16.53
CA PHE A 198 -1.32 1.40 -17.51
C PHE A 198 -2.84 1.47 -17.33
N THR A 199 -3.41 0.60 -16.51
CA THR A 199 -4.86 0.29 -16.54
C THR A 199 -5.65 0.89 -15.39
N THR A 200 -5.01 1.42 -14.34
CA THR A 200 -5.68 1.95 -13.16
C THR A 200 -5.18 3.32 -12.79
N ASN A 201 -5.70 4.33 -13.46
CA ASN A 201 -5.62 5.71 -12.95
C ASN A 201 -6.97 6.02 -12.32
N ALA A 202 -7.03 6.10 -10.98
CA ALA A 202 -8.19 6.69 -10.34
C ALA A 202 -8.17 8.20 -10.59
N ILE A 203 -9.31 8.71 -10.98
CA ILE A 203 -9.54 10.15 -11.18
C ILE A 203 -10.72 10.59 -10.32
N ASP A 204 -10.69 11.84 -9.89
CA ASP A 204 -11.84 12.49 -9.26
C ASP A 204 -12.94 12.79 -10.28
N VAL A 205 -14.05 13.37 -9.81
CA VAL A 205 -15.17 13.76 -10.66
C VAL A 205 -14.81 14.86 -11.68
N ASN A 206 -13.69 15.55 -11.50
CA ASN A 206 -13.18 16.60 -12.37
C ASN A 206 -12.12 16.10 -13.37
N GLY A 207 -11.76 14.82 -13.30
CA GLY A 207 -10.75 14.21 -14.16
C GLY A 207 -9.31 14.36 -13.66
N ASN A 208 -9.10 14.87 -12.43
CA ASN A 208 -7.78 14.98 -11.83
C ASN A 208 -7.35 13.66 -11.19
N ALA A 209 -6.05 13.43 -11.07
CA ALA A 209 -5.52 12.25 -10.39
C ALA A 209 -6.01 12.21 -8.94
N ALA A 210 -6.57 11.07 -8.55
CA ALA A 210 -7.06 10.81 -7.20
C ALA A 210 -6.89 9.33 -6.87
N MET A 211 -6.75 9.02 -5.58
CA MET A 211 -6.63 7.67 -5.07
C MET A 211 -7.55 7.46 -3.89
N THR A 212 -8.10 6.27 -3.77
CA THR A 212 -8.95 5.92 -2.65
C THR A 212 -8.19 5.05 -1.66
N ILE A 213 -8.16 5.47 -0.41
CA ILE A 213 -7.65 4.69 0.70
C ILE A 213 -8.83 4.02 1.36
N ALA A 214 -8.84 2.69 1.37
CA ALA A 214 -9.83 1.87 2.05
C ALA A 214 -9.20 1.24 3.29
N VAL A 215 -9.83 1.40 4.45
CA VAL A 215 -9.37 0.82 5.71
C VAL A 215 -10.32 -0.29 6.12
N TYR A 216 -9.74 -1.43 6.46
CA TYR A 216 -10.43 -2.64 6.90
C TYR A 216 -10.11 -2.89 8.37
N GLN A 217 -11.12 -3.24 9.16
CA GLN A 217 -10.94 -3.53 10.58
C GLN A 217 -10.69 -5.01 10.84
N THR A 218 -10.11 -5.33 12.00
CA THR A 218 -10.06 -6.70 12.52
C THR A 218 -11.47 -7.12 12.99
N PRO A 219 -11.84 -8.39 12.83
CA PRO A 219 -13.19 -8.86 13.14
C PRO A 219 -13.65 -8.63 14.58
N ASP A 220 -12.72 -8.62 15.53
CA ASP A 220 -12.93 -8.47 16.97
C ASP A 220 -12.83 -7.03 17.47
N SER A 221 -12.58 -6.06 16.59
CA SER A 221 -12.43 -4.66 16.96
C SER A 221 -13.76 -3.90 16.99
N ASN A 222 -13.83 -2.84 17.80
CA ASN A 222 -14.96 -1.93 17.80
C ASN A 222 -14.86 -0.96 16.61
N ALA A 223 -15.83 -1.02 15.70
CA ALA A 223 -15.84 -0.22 14.48
C ALA A 223 -15.81 1.29 14.74
N LEU A 224 -16.51 1.77 15.76
CA LEU A 224 -16.56 3.20 16.11
C LEU A 224 -15.21 3.68 16.65
N ASP A 225 -14.59 2.91 17.54
CA ASP A 225 -13.30 3.28 18.13
C ASP A 225 -12.20 3.30 17.07
N VAL A 226 -12.17 2.28 16.19
CA VAL A 226 -11.21 2.20 15.08
C VAL A 226 -11.44 3.34 14.09
N SER A 227 -12.71 3.60 13.70
CA SER A 227 -13.04 4.70 12.82
C SER A 227 -12.55 6.04 13.37
N ASN A 228 -12.85 6.33 14.63
CA ASN A 228 -12.42 7.57 15.29
C ASN A 228 -10.90 7.72 15.39
N ALA A 229 -10.18 6.62 15.60
CA ALA A 229 -8.73 6.62 15.62
C ALA A 229 -8.12 6.85 14.22
N VAL A 230 -8.71 6.25 13.19
CA VAL A 230 -8.30 6.42 11.79
C VAL A 230 -8.57 7.84 11.31
N VAL A 231 -9.76 8.40 11.59
CA VAL A 231 -10.12 9.79 11.23
C VAL A 231 -9.08 10.77 11.79
N LYS A 232 -8.64 10.61 13.06
CA LYS A 232 -7.59 11.45 13.65
C LYS A 232 -6.26 11.39 12.89
N VAL A 233 -5.88 10.23 12.37
CA VAL A 233 -4.66 10.09 11.55
C VAL A 233 -4.83 10.83 10.23
N ILE A 234 -5.99 10.70 9.59
CA ILE A 234 -6.29 11.36 8.32
C ILE A 234 -6.37 12.86 8.48
N ASP A 235 -7.03 13.37 9.53
CA ASP A 235 -7.10 14.81 9.83
C ASP A 235 -5.72 15.42 10.07
N ASN A 236 -4.86 14.70 10.81
CA ASN A 236 -3.47 15.13 11.01
C ASN A 236 -2.66 15.18 9.71
N PHE A 237 -2.93 14.28 8.79
CA PHE A 237 -2.34 14.30 7.46
C PHE A 237 -2.90 15.48 6.65
N ALA A 238 -4.22 15.63 6.58
CA ALA A 238 -4.88 16.70 5.82
C ALA A 238 -4.40 18.09 6.26
N ALA A 239 -4.17 18.29 7.58
CA ALA A 239 -3.64 19.54 8.11
C ALA A 239 -2.18 19.84 7.71
N LYS A 240 -1.41 18.82 7.30
CA LYS A 240 0.00 18.92 6.91
C LYS A 240 0.23 18.69 5.42
N ALA A 241 -0.79 18.28 4.70
CA ALA A 241 -0.72 17.98 3.28
C ALA A 241 -0.24 19.20 2.49
N PRO A 242 0.51 19.00 1.40
CA PRO A 242 0.93 20.07 0.52
C PRO A 242 -0.29 20.83 -0.05
N PRO A 243 -0.18 22.16 -0.26
CA PRO A 243 -1.23 22.93 -0.90
C PRO A 243 -1.60 22.31 -2.26
N GLY A 244 -2.89 22.08 -2.49
CA GLY A 244 -3.40 21.44 -3.70
C GLY A 244 -3.62 19.93 -3.59
N VAL A 245 -3.34 19.33 -2.44
CA VAL A 245 -3.82 17.98 -2.11
C VAL A 245 -5.15 18.11 -1.39
N ASN A 246 -6.18 17.44 -1.93
CA ASN A 246 -7.50 17.33 -1.32
C ASN A 246 -7.68 15.97 -0.66
N VAL A 247 -8.28 15.96 0.52
CA VAL A 247 -8.63 14.73 1.26
C VAL A 247 -10.13 14.78 1.53
N GLU A 248 -10.87 13.84 0.96
CA GLU A 248 -12.32 13.79 1.04
C GLU A 248 -12.80 12.43 1.55
N GLN A 249 -13.69 12.46 2.53
CA GLN A 249 -14.34 11.25 3.03
C GLN A 249 -15.41 10.77 2.04
N ILE A 250 -15.24 9.54 1.54
CA ILE A 250 -16.21 8.91 0.65
C ILE A 250 -17.20 8.07 1.45
N TYR A 251 -16.71 7.35 2.45
CA TYR A 251 -17.49 6.39 3.21
C TYR A 251 -16.95 6.23 4.62
N ASN A 252 -17.85 6.18 5.61
CA ASN A 252 -17.50 5.92 7.00
C ASN A 252 -18.65 5.22 7.73
N ILE A 253 -18.49 3.94 8.02
CA ILE A 253 -19.50 3.16 8.74
C ILE A 253 -19.59 3.59 10.22
N GLY A 254 -18.50 4.14 10.78
CA GLY A 254 -18.48 4.65 12.15
C GLY A 254 -19.50 5.77 12.39
N GLU A 255 -19.58 6.73 11.46
CA GLU A 255 -20.59 7.81 11.55
C GLU A 255 -22.03 7.26 11.45
N PHE A 256 -22.26 6.24 10.62
CA PHE A 256 -23.58 5.62 10.54
C PHE A 256 -23.95 4.92 11.86
N ILE A 257 -22.97 4.23 12.47
CA ILE A 257 -23.18 3.58 13.79
C ILE A 257 -23.43 4.64 14.85
N GLU A 258 -22.65 5.73 14.91
CA GLU A 258 -22.81 6.81 15.86
C GLU A 258 -24.20 7.46 15.76
N SER A 259 -24.62 7.84 14.56
CA SER A 259 -25.95 8.39 14.30
C SER A 259 -27.09 7.43 14.69
N SER A 260 -26.86 6.11 14.49
CA SER A 260 -27.83 5.09 14.86
C SER A 260 -27.96 4.96 16.38
N VAL A 261 -26.84 5.01 17.10
CA VAL A 261 -26.80 4.97 18.58
C VAL A 261 -27.44 6.22 19.17
N GLU A 262 -27.12 7.40 18.65
CA GLU A 262 -27.77 8.66 19.06
C GLU A 262 -29.27 8.61 18.86
N GLY A 263 -29.74 8.12 17.71
CA GLY A 263 -31.17 7.95 17.43
C GLY A 263 -31.88 7.02 18.43
N VAL A 264 -31.21 5.95 18.87
CA VAL A 264 -31.74 5.06 19.93
C VAL A 264 -31.79 5.77 21.28
N ILE A 265 -30.76 6.53 21.64
CA ILE A 265 -30.69 7.28 22.90
C ILE A 265 -31.80 8.34 22.93
N ASP A 266 -32.00 9.08 21.84
CA ASP A 266 -33.04 10.09 21.72
C ASP A 266 -34.44 9.47 21.82
N ALA A 267 -34.68 8.34 21.13
CA ALA A 267 -35.94 7.61 21.22
C ALA A 267 -36.22 7.09 22.64
N LEU A 268 -35.18 6.58 23.33
CA LEU A 268 -35.29 6.15 24.73
C LEU A 268 -35.57 7.33 25.66
N GLY A 269 -34.90 8.45 25.46
CA GLY A 269 -35.13 9.68 26.21
C GLY A 269 -36.60 10.16 26.04
N LEU A 270 -37.11 10.22 24.83
CA LEU A 270 -38.49 10.58 24.53
C LEU A 270 -39.47 9.61 25.17
N ALA A 271 -39.18 8.29 25.11
CA ALA A 271 -40.05 7.27 25.73
C ALA A 271 -40.12 7.45 27.25
N ILE A 272 -38.98 7.70 27.92
CA ILE A 272 -38.93 8.00 29.38
C ILE A 272 -39.76 9.22 29.73
N VAL A 273 -39.60 10.32 28.98
CA VAL A 273 -40.38 11.56 29.19
C VAL A 273 -41.88 11.28 29.03
N LEU A 274 -42.28 10.51 28.00
CA LEU A 274 -43.67 10.19 27.73
C LEU A 274 -44.27 9.31 28.84
N VAL A 275 -43.51 8.31 29.33
CA VAL A 275 -43.92 7.47 30.47
C VAL A 275 -44.10 8.29 31.73
N LEU A 276 -43.15 9.19 32.05
CA LEU A 276 -43.27 10.08 33.19
C LEU A 276 -44.48 11.02 33.09
N LEU A 277 -44.75 11.53 31.89
CA LEU A 277 -45.90 12.38 31.62
C LEU A 277 -47.22 11.63 31.86
N ILE A 278 -47.31 10.38 31.34
CA ILE A 278 -48.49 9.52 31.54
C ILE A 278 -48.65 9.22 33.03
N LEU A 279 -47.61 8.81 33.73
CA LEU A 279 -47.66 8.56 35.17
C LEU A 279 -48.08 9.79 35.94
N PHE A 280 -47.58 10.97 35.59
CA PHE A 280 -47.99 12.23 36.21
C PHE A 280 -49.47 12.52 36.01
N LEU A 281 -50.00 12.29 34.81
CA LEU A 281 -51.42 12.48 34.52
C LEU A 281 -52.31 11.56 35.34
N PHE A 282 -51.90 10.29 35.55
CA PHE A 282 -52.68 9.30 36.30
C PHE A 282 -52.53 9.45 37.83
N LEU A 283 -51.32 9.68 38.33
CA LEU A 283 -51.07 9.80 39.78
C LEU A 283 -51.37 11.19 40.34
N GLN A 284 -51.41 12.22 39.51
CA GLN A 284 -51.61 13.64 39.90
C GLN A 284 -50.70 14.10 41.04
N ASN A 285 -49.57 13.41 41.25
CA ASN A 285 -48.62 13.66 42.32
C ASN A 285 -47.19 13.53 41.81
N TRP A 286 -46.52 14.65 41.64
CA TRP A 286 -45.19 14.68 41.05
C TRP A 286 -44.12 13.96 41.89
N ARG A 287 -44.32 13.93 43.23
CA ARG A 287 -43.41 13.19 44.12
C ARG A 287 -43.49 11.69 44.02
N ALA A 288 -44.60 11.18 43.49
CA ALA A 288 -44.81 9.77 43.28
C ALA A 288 -44.46 9.33 41.83
N THR A 289 -44.22 10.33 40.94
CA THR A 289 -43.90 10.09 39.53
C THR A 289 -42.37 10.01 39.29
N VAL A 290 -41.58 10.76 40.07
CA VAL A 290 -40.14 10.72 40.07
C VAL A 290 -39.63 9.72 41.11
#